data_b15f1eda87e6f2e90c283133838ed2aa
#
_entry.id   b15f1eda87e6f2e90c283133838ed2aa
#
_cell.length_a   1.000
_cell.length_b   1.000
_cell.length_c   1.000
_cell.angle_alpha   90.00
_cell.angle_beta   90.00
_cell.angle_gamma   90.00
#
_symmetry.space_group_name_H-M   'P 1'
#
loop_
_entity.id
_entity.type
_entity.pdbx_description
1 polymer ?
#
loop_
_entity_poly.entity_id
_entity_poly.type
_entity_poly.pdbx_seq_one_letter_code
_entity_poly.pdbx_strand_id
1 'polypeptide(L)'
;MAKKVYLLLVEFLIVMGLILTSPSLLWSQDFRVGTWKTAQTIQPFYYQKFLSTPQRIRVFSFTNPADQKMALLAGSLDMCGTTLAHAIHSTSRGEPVVLVTSLCNKCSALVVKRGGPVKTIADLRGRKIGYVPGTMHEILLREVLTRNGISPDKDVYLTRVDFFDMGMALARGSIDAFLSGEPFPTLAVVQGYGTILSYPYYGESIGTINAGMLVRRETLHKHPNRVHQLVLAHAQATEYLWNHQDEWLKRASEFGTPLEVLKSAAPNMELAWEMDASFIRKTRALGERMQALGVIHQQPNYEKLFDLSFIEKVKLHLGSE
;
A
#
# COMPACT_ATOMS: atom_id res chain seq x y z
N MET A 1 24.93 67.04 13.36
CA MET A 1 24.68 65.96 12.37
C MET A 1 25.14 64.57 12.84
N ALA A 2 26.31 64.39 13.43
CA ALA A 2 26.81 63.08 13.86
C ALA A 2 25.96 62.31 14.87
N LYS A 3 25.37 62.96 15.88
CA LYS A 3 24.49 62.28 16.87
C LYS A 3 23.21 61.70 16.28
N LYS A 4 22.60 62.33 15.25
CA LYS A 4 21.40 61.84 14.60
C LYS A 4 21.66 60.59 13.72
N VAL A 5 22.83 60.57 13.10
CA VAL A 5 23.26 59.41 12.28
C VAL A 5 23.56 58.21 13.18
N TYR A 6 24.17 58.43 14.33
CA TYR A 6 24.49 57.37 15.27
C TYR A 6 23.22 56.73 15.86
N LEU A 7 22.19 57.53 16.18
CA LEU A 7 20.91 57.05 16.69
C LEU A 7 20.17 56.16 15.64
N LEU A 8 20.17 56.59 14.37
CA LEU A 8 19.56 55.85 13.27
C LEU A 8 20.29 54.52 12.98
N LEU A 9 21.61 54.46 13.12
CA LEU A 9 22.41 53.25 12.96
C LEU A 9 22.15 52.26 14.12
N VAL A 10 22.00 52.75 15.35
CA VAL A 10 21.70 51.92 16.52
C VAL A 10 20.26 51.34 16.43
N GLU A 11 19.27 52.14 16.00
CA GLU A 11 17.91 51.66 15.76
C GLU A 11 17.84 50.64 14.64
N PHE A 12 18.61 50.84 13.55
CA PHE A 12 18.69 49.89 12.45
C PHE A 12 19.33 48.54 12.84
N LEU A 13 20.36 48.58 13.69
CA LEU A 13 21.02 47.39 14.23
C LEU A 13 20.13 46.63 15.23
N ILE A 14 19.32 47.34 16.04
CA ILE A 14 18.36 46.70 16.95
C ILE A 14 17.23 46.05 16.17
N VAL A 15 16.70 46.70 15.12
CA VAL A 15 15.65 46.15 14.28
C VAL A 15 16.19 44.93 13.48
N MET A 16 17.42 44.98 12.96
CA MET A 16 18.06 43.87 12.29
C MET A 16 18.37 42.70 13.24
N GLY A 17 18.76 43.00 14.50
CA GLY A 17 18.95 41.97 15.52
C GLY A 17 17.65 41.30 15.97
N LEU A 18 16.53 42.02 16.00
CA LEU A 18 15.19 41.47 16.30
C LEU A 18 14.64 40.60 15.15
N ILE A 19 15.03 40.88 13.88
CA ILE A 19 14.65 40.04 12.73
C ILE A 19 15.46 38.73 12.72
N LEU A 20 16.69 38.74 13.24
CA LEU A 20 17.53 37.52 13.30
C LEU A 20 17.19 36.62 14.51
N THR A 21 16.46 37.13 15.51
CA THR A 21 15.98 36.35 16.66
C THR A 21 14.51 35.97 16.58
N SER A 22 13.86 36.19 15.44
CA SER A 22 12.55 35.54 15.20
C SER A 22 12.77 34.06 15.41
N PRO A 23 12.12 33.43 16.42
CA PRO A 23 12.10 31.97 16.44
C PRO A 23 11.56 31.60 15.08
N SER A 24 12.40 30.92 14.29
CA SER A 24 11.93 30.27 13.08
C SER A 24 10.66 29.54 13.51
N LEU A 25 9.51 30.05 13.12
CA LEU A 25 8.28 29.28 13.12
C LEU A 25 8.66 28.05 12.30
N LEU A 26 9.13 27.03 13.01
CA LEU A 26 9.26 25.68 12.51
C LEU A 26 7.84 25.30 12.12
N TRP A 27 7.45 25.69 10.91
CA TRP A 27 6.25 25.18 10.29
C TRP A 27 6.45 23.67 10.32
N SER A 28 5.78 23.01 11.24
CA SER A 28 5.72 21.57 11.27
C SER A 28 5.20 21.18 9.90
N GLN A 29 6.11 20.76 9.03
CA GLN A 29 5.71 20.33 7.69
C GLN A 29 4.71 19.20 7.88
N ASP A 30 3.54 19.33 7.27
CA ASP A 30 2.54 18.30 7.28
C ASP A 30 3.16 16.95 6.84
N PHE A 31 2.76 15.87 7.50
CA PHE A 31 3.09 14.54 7.02
C PHE A 31 2.32 14.24 5.74
N ARG A 32 2.98 13.77 4.70
CA ARG A 32 2.40 13.46 3.39
C ARG A 32 2.42 11.96 3.19
N VAL A 33 1.27 11.33 3.28
CA VAL A 33 1.14 9.87 3.18
C VAL A 33 0.28 9.49 2.00
N GLY A 34 0.80 8.60 1.14
CA GLY A 34 0.08 8.02 0.01
C GLY A 34 -0.60 6.73 0.39
N THR A 35 -1.84 6.50 -0.09
CA THR A 35 -2.56 5.24 0.07
C THR A 35 -3.59 5.07 -1.05
N TRP A 36 -4.28 3.93 -1.10
CA TRP A 36 -5.44 3.72 -1.97
C TRP A 36 -6.74 4.03 -1.24
N LYS A 37 -7.77 4.36 -2.00
CA LYS A 37 -9.13 4.51 -1.48
C LYS A 37 -9.83 3.14 -1.41
N THR A 38 -9.32 2.26 -0.56
CA THR A 38 -9.87 0.93 -0.34
C THR A 38 -9.92 0.60 1.15
N ALA A 39 -10.77 -0.32 1.53
CA ALA A 39 -10.95 -0.69 2.94
C ALA A 39 -9.67 -1.26 3.57
N GLN A 40 -8.90 -2.07 2.82
CA GLN A 40 -7.68 -2.71 3.33
C GLN A 40 -6.47 -1.78 3.42
N THR A 41 -6.58 -0.51 3.02
CA THR A 41 -5.49 0.46 3.08
C THR A 41 -5.92 1.79 3.70
N ILE A 42 -6.90 1.74 4.60
CA ILE A 42 -7.58 2.90 5.17
C ILE A 42 -6.81 3.57 6.31
N GLN A 43 -5.85 2.88 6.93
CA GLN A 43 -5.16 3.31 8.15
C GLN A 43 -4.65 4.76 8.08
N PRO A 44 -4.06 5.26 6.97
CA PRO A 44 -3.58 6.64 6.89
C PRO A 44 -4.65 7.70 7.15
N PHE A 45 -5.92 7.41 6.87
CA PHE A 45 -7.02 8.34 7.15
C PHE A 45 -7.35 8.47 8.64
N TYR A 46 -6.77 7.61 9.49
CA TYR A 46 -6.93 7.61 10.94
C TYR A 46 -5.70 8.13 11.70
N TYR A 47 -4.55 8.33 11.04
CA TYR A 47 -3.31 8.73 11.72
C TYR A 47 -3.44 10.02 12.52
N GLN A 48 -4.25 10.99 12.03
CA GLN A 48 -4.44 12.26 12.75
C GLN A 48 -4.98 12.06 14.18
N LYS A 49 -5.69 10.95 14.43
CA LYS A 49 -6.21 10.60 15.77
C LYS A 49 -5.09 10.26 16.75
N PHE A 50 -3.93 9.82 16.25
CA PHE A 50 -2.81 9.30 17.03
C PHE A 50 -1.56 10.18 16.95
N LEU A 51 -1.58 11.24 16.15
CA LEU A 51 -0.49 12.20 16.07
C LEU A 51 -0.67 13.31 17.09
N SER A 52 0.41 13.66 17.79
CA SER A 52 0.41 14.79 18.72
C SER A 52 0.29 16.12 17.98
N THR A 53 -0.44 17.07 18.52
CA THR A 53 -0.44 18.46 18.02
C THR A 53 0.92 19.11 18.24
N PRO A 54 1.42 19.97 17.33
CA PRO A 54 0.73 20.59 16.18
C PRO A 54 0.84 19.82 14.84
N GLN A 55 1.23 18.57 14.84
CA GLN A 55 1.45 17.80 13.63
C GLN A 55 0.14 17.53 12.89
N ARG A 56 0.18 17.69 11.57
CA ARG A 56 -0.94 17.39 10.67
C ARG A 56 -0.54 16.34 9.65
N ILE A 57 -1.54 15.58 9.21
CA ILE A 57 -1.37 14.62 8.14
C ILE A 57 -2.17 15.03 6.91
N ARG A 58 -1.54 14.91 5.75
CA ARG A 58 -2.20 15.02 4.45
C ARG A 58 -2.15 13.67 3.76
N VAL A 59 -3.32 13.07 3.57
CA VAL A 59 -3.44 11.78 2.89
C VAL A 59 -3.72 12.03 1.43
N PHE A 60 -2.90 11.44 0.56
CA PHE A 60 -3.02 11.47 -0.88
C PHE A 60 -3.52 10.12 -1.38
N SER A 61 -4.66 10.14 -2.07
CA SER A 61 -5.28 8.93 -2.58
C SER A 61 -4.87 8.67 -4.01
N PHE A 62 -4.49 7.42 -4.29
CA PHE A 62 -4.09 6.95 -5.61
C PHE A 62 -5.02 5.82 -6.08
N THR A 63 -5.16 5.67 -7.37
CA THR A 63 -5.84 4.54 -8.01
C THR A 63 -4.85 3.51 -8.55
N ASN A 64 -3.60 3.93 -8.78
CA ASN A 64 -2.54 3.09 -9.32
C ASN A 64 -1.34 3.02 -8.35
N PRO A 65 -0.88 1.81 -7.96
CA PRO A 65 0.25 1.62 -7.07
C PRO A 65 1.58 2.16 -7.60
N ALA A 66 1.79 2.14 -8.91
CA ALA A 66 3.02 2.63 -9.52
C ALA A 66 3.15 4.15 -9.39
N ASP A 67 2.05 4.90 -9.60
CA ASP A 67 2.03 6.35 -9.46
C ASP A 67 2.34 6.78 -8.03
N GLN A 68 1.78 6.06 -7.06
CA GLN A 68 2.03 6.28 -5.64
C GLN A 68 3.51 6.08 -5.29
N LYS A 69 4.14 5.02 -5.78
CA LYS A 69 5.57 4.78 -5.63
C LYS A 69 6.40 5.88 -6.28
N MET A 70 6.04 6.32 -7.49
CA MET A 70 6.73 7.41 -8.18
C MET A 70 6.64 8.73 -7.40
N ALA A 71 5.50 9.05 -6.81
CA ALA A 71 5.34 10.22 -5.94
C ALA A 71 6.24 10.14 -4.69
N LEU A 72 6.43 8.94 -4.11
CA LEU A 72 7.38 8.73 -3.01
C LEU A 72 8.82 8.98 -3.47
N LEU A 73 9.25 8.39 -4.58
CA LEU A 73 10.60 8.53 -5.11
C LEU A 73 10.92 9.99 -5.48
N ALA A 74 9.95 10.72 -6.02
CA ALA A 74 10.07 12.16 -6.31
C ALA A 74 10.10 13.06 -5.06
N GLY A 75 9.90 12.51 -3.86
CA GLY A 75 9.88 13.28 -2.61
C GLY A 75 8.58 14.04 -2.35
N SER A 76 7.54 13.77 -3.11
CA SER A 76 6.20 14.35 -2.89
C SER A 76 5.46 13.71 -1.73
N LEU A 77 5.89 12.52 -1.29
CA LEU A 77 5.36 11.80 -0.12
C LEU A 77 6.48 11.52 0.87
N ASP A 78 6.14 11.46 2.14
CA ASP A 78 7.04 11.03 3.23
C ASP A 78 6.96 9.51 3.42
N MET A 79 5.77 8.93 3.27
CA MET A 79 5.50 7.49 3.35
C MET A 79 4.39 7.11 2.37
N CYS A 80 4.41 5.90 1.83
CA CYS A 80 3.29 5.41 1.03
C CYS A 80 3.07 3.91 1.17
N GLY A 81 1.80 3.49 1.07
CA GLY A 81 1.44 2.09 0.93
C GLY A 81 1.75 1.57 -0.47
N THR A 82 2.23 0.34 -0.59
CA THR A 82 2.38 -0.35 -1.88
C THR A 82 2.35 -1.86 -1.70
N THR A 83 2.18 -2.61 -2.80
CA THR A 83 2.28 -4.06 -2.71
C THR A 83 3.72 -4.49 -2.45
N LEU A 84 3.90 -5.62 -1.76
CA LEU A 84 5.24 -6.18 -1.52
C LEU A 84 5.97 -6.52 -2.83
N ALA A 85 5.23 -6.91 -3.87
CA ALA A 85 5.81 -7.13 -5.19
C ALA A 85 6.47 -5.85 -5.75
N HIS A 86 5.83 -4.68 -5.61
CA HIS A 86 6.44 -3.40 -6.00
C HIS A 86 7.65 -3.04 -5.13
N ALA A 87 7.60 -3.30 -3.83
CA ALA A 87 8.72 -3.05 -2.91
C ALA A 87 9.95 -3.88 -3.31
N ILE A 88 9.74 -5.18 -3.57
CA ILE A 88 10.77 -6.12 -4.04
C ILE A 88 11.34 -5.66 -5.39
N HIS A 89 10.47 -5.36 -6.36
CA HIS A 89 10.89 -4.89 -7.67
C HIS A 89 11.71 -3.60 -7.59
N SER A 90 11.28 -2.62 -6.78
CA SER A 90 12.02 -1.37 -6.57
C SER A 90 13.42 -1.63 -6.02
N THR A 91 13.52 -2.45 -4.98
CA THR A 91 14.81 -2.74 -4.34
C THR A 91 15.71 -3.59 -5.23
N SER A 92 15.15 -4.52 -6.04
CA SER A 92 15.93 -5.29 -7.02
C SER A 92 16.55 -4.39 -8.11
N ARG A 93 15.98 -3.23 -8.36
CA ARG A 93 16.50 -2.20 -9.27
C ARG A 93 17.40 -1.17 -8.59
N GLY A 94 17.63 -1.30 -7.28
CA GLY A 94 18.44 -0.37 -6.52
C GLY A 94 17.75 0.95 -6.16
N GLU A 95 16.42 1.05 -6.35
CA GLU A 95 15.67 2.23 -5.92
C GLU A 95 15.78 2.41 -4.39
N PRO A 96 15.97 3.65 -3.89
CA PRO A 96 16.31 3.91 -2.49
C PRO A 96 15.07 3.91 -1.57
N VAL A 97 14.32 2.82 -1.56
CA VAL A 97 13.13 2.63 -0.71
C VAL A 97 13.40 1.64 0.42
N VAL A 98 12.67 1.80 1.53
CA VAL A 98 12.75 0.94 2.70
C VAL A 98 11.33 0.64 3.19
N LEU A 99 11.05 -0.63 3.46
CA LEU A 99 9.81 -1.10 4.07
C LEU A 99 9.92 -0.96 5.58
N VAL A 100 9.03 -0.19 6.18
CA VAL A 100 9.07 0.16 7.62
C VAL A 100 7.94 -0.45 8.44
N THR A 101 6.86 -0.89 7.79
CA THR A 101 5.74 -1.61 8.42
C THR A 101 4.93 -2.36 7.35
N SER A 102 4.22 -3.42 7.71
CA SER A 102 3.21 -4.02 6.84
C SER A 102 1.97 -3.12 6.75
N LEU A 103 1.07 -3.38 5.81
CA LEU A 103 -0.14 -2.57 5.59
C LEU A 103 -1.40 -3.42 5.61
N CYS A 104 -1.40 -4.50 4.86
CA CYS A 104 -2.51 -5.45 4.83
C CYS A 104 -2.05 -6.83 4.34
N ASN A 105 -2.86 -7.82 4.66
CA ASN A 105 -2.75 -9.18 4.18
C ASN A 105 -4.01 -9.58 3.41
N LYS A 106 -3.99 -10.72 2.74
CA LYS A 106 -5.12 -11.29 1.97
C LYS A 106 -5.59 -10.36 0.84
N CYS A 107 -6.88 -10.26 0.70
CA CYS A 107 -7.73 -9.49 -0.21
C CYS A 107 -7.82 -9.99 -1.66
N SER A 108 -7.00 -10.92 -2.14
CA SER A 108 -7.06 -11.36 -3.55
C SER A 108 -8.18 -12.37 -3.80
N ALA A 109 -8.86 -12.20 -4.94
CA ALA A 109 -9.75 -13.22 -5.48
C ALA A 109 -9.67 -13.25 -7.02
N LEU A 110 -9.78 -14.45 -7.59
CA LEU A 110 -9.93 -14.69 -9.02
C LEU A 110 -11.41 -14.76 -9.35
N VAL A 111 -11.86 -13.84 -10.18
CA VAL A 111 -13.27 -13.70 -10.58
C VAL A 111 -13.44 -14.06 -12.04
N VAL A 112 -14.51 -14.77 -12.36
CA VAL A 112 -14.91 -15.12 -13.73
C VAL A 112 -16.29 -14.58 -14.03
N LYS A 113 -16.63 -14.41 -15.31
CA LYS A 113 -17.93 -13.93 -15.74
C LYS A 113 -19.04 -14.91 -15.29
N ARG A 114 -20.07 -14.40 -14.59
CA ARG A 114 -21.21 -15.21 -14.17
C ARG A 114 -21.93 -15.78 -15.38
N GLY A 115 -22.25 -17.07 -15.34
CA GLY A 115 -22.89 -17.78 -16.46
C GLY A 115 -21.98 -17.99 -17.68
N GLY A 116 -20.73 -17.52 -17.63
CA GLY A 116 -19.74 -17.73 -18.68
C GLY A 116 -19.22 -19.17 -18.76
N PRO A 117 -18.34 -19.47 -19.73
CA PRO A 117 -17.84 -20.82 -19.97
C PRO A 117 -16.77 -21.26 -18.95
N VAL A 118 -16.15 -20.33 -18.20
CA VAL A 118 -15.09 -20.65 -17.23
C VAL A 118 -15.70 -21.14 -15.93
N LYS A 119 -15.44 -22.40 -15.56
CA LYS A 119 -15.90 -23.05 -14.33
C LYS A 119 -14.76 -23.55 -13.46
N THR A 120 -13.59 -23.79 -14.08
CA THR A 120 -12.37 -24.27 -13.44
C THR A 120 -11.18 -23.41 -13.87
N ILE A 121 -10.05 -23.54 -13.18
CA ILE A 121 -8.81 -22.87 -13.61
C ILE A 121 -8.38 -23.32 -15.01
N ALA A 122 -8.59 -24.60 -15.36
CA ALA A 122 -8.23 -25.13 -16.69
C ALA A 122 -8.97 -24.42 -17.84
N ASP A 123 -10.20 -23.96 -17.60
CA ASP A 123 -11.02 -23.26 -18.61
C ASP A 123 -10.51 -21.84 -18.92
N LEU A 124 -9.51 -21.35 -18.18
CA LEU A 124 -8.87 -20.06 -18.46
C LEU A 124 -7.99 -20.09 -19.71
N ARG A 125 -7.66 -21.28 -20.27
CA ARG A 125 -6.91 -21.37 -21.53
C ARG A 125 -7.63 -20.63 -22.66
N GLY A 126 -6.89 -19.79 -23.40
CA GLY A 126 -7.42 -18.95 -24.47
C GLY A 126 -8.29 -17.79 -24.00
N ARG A 127 -8.37 -17.51 -22.70
CA ARG A 127 -9.21 -16.43 -22.15
C ARG A 127 -8.44 -15.14 -21.94
N LYS A 128 -9.19 -14.01 -21.97
CA LYS A 128 -8.69 -12.68 -21.63
C LYS A 128 -8.83 -12.47 -20.12
N ILE A 129 -7.70 -12.27 -19.44
CA ILE A 129 -7.66 -12.11 -17.98
C ILE A 129 -7.14 -10.73 -17.61
N GLY A 130 -7.97 -9.95 -16.92
CA GLY A 130 -7.62 -8.63 -16.44
C GLY A 130 -6.66 -8.68 -15.25
N TYR A 131 -5.63 -7.82 -15.24
CA TYR A 131 -4.67 -7.71 -14.14
C TYR A 131 -4.05 -6.31 -14.08
N VAL A 132 -3.44 -5.97 -12.93
CA VAL A 132 -2.61 -4.76 -12.77
C VAL A 132 -1.14 -5.16 -12.66
N PRO A 133 -0.28 -4.70 -13.59
CA PRO A 133 1.13 -5.06 -13.60
C PRO A 133 1.89 -4.69 -12.32
N GLY A 134 2.84 -5.54 -11.93
CA GLY A 134 3.74 -5.32 -10.80
C GLY A 134 3.10 -5.51 -9.42
N THR A 135 1.84 -5.92 -9.34
CA THR A 135 1.14 -6.10 -8.07
C THR A 135 1.23 -7.55 -7.56
N MET A 136 0.89 -7.76 -6.28
CA MET A 136 0.72 -9.11 -5.72
C MET A 136 -0.30 -9.92 -6.51
N HIS A 137 -1.36 -9.26 -7.01
CA HIS A 137 -2.40 -9.93 -7.78
C HIS A 137 -1.87 -10.51 -9.10
N GLU A 138 -0.93 -9.82 -9.77
CA GLU A 138 -0.24 -10.39 -10.94
C GLU A 138 0.56 -11.64 -10.56
N ILE A 139 1.36 -11.57 -9.48
CA ILE A 139 2.18 -12.71 -9.06
C ILE A 139 1.30 -13.92 -8.75
N LEU A 140 0.22 -13.70 -7.99
CA LEU A 140 -0.73 -14.76 -7.64
C LEU A 140 -1.44 -15.32 -8.87
N LEU A 141 -1.83 -14.48 -9.84
CA LEU A 141 -2.43 -14.93 -11.10
C LEU A 141 -1.46 -15.81 -11.89
N ARG A 142 -0.22 -15.34 -12.09
CA ARG A 142 0.81 -16.13 -12.80
C ARG A 142 1.10 -17.44 -12.09
N GLU A 143 1.16 -17.44 -10.76
CA GLU A 143 1.38 -18.66 -9.98
C GLU A 143 0.21 -19.64 -10.13
N VAL A 144 -1.03 -19.19 -9.97
CA VAL A 144 -2.23 -20.03 -10.15
C VAL A 144 -2.26 -20.67 -11.53
N LEU A 145 -1.99 -19.89 -12.58
CA LEU A 145 -1.94 -20.40 -13.95
C LEU A 145 -0.83 -21.45 -14.11
N THR A 146 0.40 -21.13 -13.72
CA THR A 146 1.57 -22.02 -13.87
C THR A 146 1.38 -23.34 -13.11
N ARG A 147 0.86 -23.31 -11.88
CA ARG A 147 0.59 -24.52 -11.08
C ARG A 147 -0.48 -25.43 -11.69
N ASN A 148 -1.37 -24.87 -12.51
CA ASN A 148 -2.38 -25.60 -13.26
C ASN A 148 -1.93 -25.93 -14.71
N GLY A 149 -0.64 -25.86 -14.98
CA GLY A 149 -0.05 -26.19 -16.28
C GLY A 149 -0.39 -25.20 -17.39
N ILE A 150 -0.84 -23.98 -17.05
CA ILE A 150 -1.19 -22.92 -18.00
C ILE A 150 -0.04 -21.92 -18.05
N SER A 151 0.55 -21.71 -19.22
CA SER A 151 1.57 -20.68 -19.44
C SER A 151 0.92 -19.30 -19.45
N PRO A 152 1.28 -18.38 -18.51
CA PRO A 152 0.71 -17.03 -18.50
C PRO A 152 0.96 -16.24 -19.77
N ASP A 153 2.06 -16.54 -20.49
CA ASP A 153 2.50 -15.77 -21.65
C ASP A 153 2.11 -16.40 -22.98
N LYS A 154 1.65 -17.68 -22.97
CA LYS A 154 1.32 -18.43 -24.21
C LYS A 154 -0.12 -18.90 -24.26
N ASP A 155 -0.69 -19.28 -23.12
CA ASP A 155 -1.97 -19.98 -23.07
C ASP A 155 -3.16 -19.09 -22.71
N VAL A 156 -2.92 -17.82 -22.32
CA VAL A 156 -3.95 -16.84 -21.97
C VAL A 156 -3.60 -15.46 -22.52
N TYR A 157 -4.58 -14.56 -22.56
CA TYR A 157 -4.36 -13.17 -22.96
C TYR A 157 -4.43 -12.27 -21.72
N LEU A 158 -3.27 -11.98 -21.11
CA LEU A 158 -3.19 -11.06 -19.98
C LEU A 158 -3.45 -9.63 -20.47
N THR A 159 -4.51 -9.02 -19.96
CA THR A 159 -4.97 -7.69 -20.35
C THR A 159 -4.83 -6.73 -19.18
N ARG A 160 -4.05 -5.66 -19.37
CA ARG A 160 -3.95 -4.60 -18.36
C ARG A 160 -5.28 -3.88 -18.20
N VAL A 161 -5.83 -3.90 -16.98
CA VAL A 161 -7.05 -3.19 -16.59
C VAL A 161 -6.85 -2.64 -15.19
N ASP A 162 -7.13 -1.37 -14.96
CA ASP A 162 -7.03 -0.79 -13.62
C ASP A 162 -8.09 -1.38 -12.68
N PHE A 163 -7.78 -1.45 -11.38
CA PHE A 163 -8.63 -2.11 -10.38
C PHE A 163 -10.08 -1.65 -10.43
N PHE A 164 -10.32 -0.35 -10.56
CA PHE A 164 -11.66 0.24 -10.56
C PHE A 164 -12.46 -0.08 -11.82
N ASP A 165 -11.82 -0.48 -12.91
CA ASP A 165 -12.43 -0.78 -14.20
C ASP A 165 -12.67 -2.28 -14.45
N MET A 166 -12.05 -3.16 -13.66
CA MET A 166 -12.10 -4.62 -13.88
C MET A 166 -13.52 -5.17 -13.88
N GLY A 167 -14.36 -4.73 -12.95
CA GLY A 167 -15.75 -5.15 -12.87
C GLY A 167 -16.54 -4.79 -14.14
N MET A 168 -16.39 -3.58 -14.61
CA MET A 168 -17.06 -3.13 -15.85
C MET A 168 -16.50 -3.82 -17.10
N ALA A 169 -15.20 -4.07 -17.15
CA ALA A 169 -14.58 -4.82 -18.24
C ALA A 169 -15.13 -6.25 -18.32
N LEU A 170 -15.29 -6.91 -17.15
CA LEU A 170 -15.92 -8.24 -17.05
C LEU A 170 -17.39 -8.22 -17.49
N ALA A 171 -18.18 -7.25 -17.01
CA ALA A 171 -19.59 -7.10 -17.34
C ALA A 171 -19.81 -6.95 -18.86
N ARG A 172 -19.00 -6.10 -19.50
CA ARG A 172 -19.02 -5.87 -20.95
C ARG A 172 -18.45 -7.00 -21.79
N GLY A 173 -17.79 -7.99 -21.17
CA GLY A 173 -17.13 -9.10 -21.89
C GLY A 173 -15.83 -8.69 -22.57
N SER A 174 -15.22 -7.56 -22.20
CA SER A 174 -13.88 -7.17 -22.66
C SER A 174 -12.80 -8.08 -22.09
N ILE A 175 -13.07 -8.67 -20.92
CA ILE A 175 -12.28 -9.74 -20.26
C ILE A 175 -13.22 -10.87 -19.82
N ASP A 176 -12.69 -12.09 -19.71
CA ASP A 176 -13.43 -13.28 -19.26
C ASP A 176 -13.25 -13.55 -17.77
N ALA A 177 -12.15 -13.07 -17.21
CA ALA A 177 -11.78 -13.19 -15.80
C ALA A 177 -10.90 -12.01 -15.37
N PHE A 178 -10.75 -11.83 -14.06
CA PHE A 178 -9.73 -10.95 -13.50
C PHE A 178 -9.27 -11.46 -12.12
N LEU A 179 -8.03 -11.14 -11.75
CA LEU A 179 -7.56 -11.30 -10.38
C LEU A 179 -7.29 -9.92 -9.78
N SER A 180 -7.96 -9.62 -8.67
CA SER A 180 -7.95 -8.32 -8.03
C SER A 180 -8.07 -8.44 -6.51
N GLY A 181 -7.84 -7.32 -5.82
CA GLY A 181 -8.10 -7.18 -4.39
C GLY A 181 -9.52 -6.73 -4.09
N GLU A 182 -10.00 -7.10 -2.90
CA GLU A 182 -11.28 -6.58 -2.39
C GLU A 182 -11.26 -5.03 -2.33
N PRO A 183 -12.39 -4.36 -2.53
CA PRO A 183 -13.75 -4.91 -2.62
C PRO A 183 -14.22 -5.29 -4.04
N PHE A 184 -13.38 -5.18 -5.05
CA PHE A 184 -13.79 -5.33 -6.45
C PHE A 184 -14.30 -6.73 -6.83
N PRO A 185 -13.69 -7.84 -6.34
CA PRO A 185 -14.24 -9.18 -6.50
C PRO A 185 -15.65 -9.32 -5.94
N THR A 186 -15.84 -8.94 -4.68
CA THR A 186 -17.15 -9.01 -4.02
C THR A 186 -18.17 -8.10 -4.69
N LEU A 187 -17.77 -6.90 -5.12
CA LEU A 187 -18.65 -5.99 -5.86
C LEU A 187 -19.15 -6.62 -7.17
N ALA A 188 -18.27 -7.29 -7.92
CA ALA A 188 -18.65 -7.99 -9.14
C ALA A 188 -19.66 -9.12 -8.89
N VAL A 189 -19.53 -9.81 -7.76
CA VAL A 189 -20.50 -10.86 -7.35
C VAL A 189 -21.84 -10.27 -6.96
N VAL A 190 -21.84 -9.24 -6.11
CA VAL A 190 -23.07 -8.58 -5.62
C VAL A 190 -23.84 -7.92 -6.77
N GLN A 191 -23.15 -7.30 -7.71
CA GLN A 191 -23.74 -6.70 -8.92
C GLN A 191 -24.18 -7.75 -9.97
N GLY A 192 -23.91 -9.02 -9.75
CA GLY A 192 -24.48 -10.12 -10.53
C GLY A 192 -23.73 -10.49 -11.81
N TYR A 193 -22.59 -9.90 -12.11
CA TYR A 193 -21.82 -10.21 -13.32
C TYR A 193 -20.56 -11.06 -13.08
N GLY A 194 -20.15 -11.24 -11.83
CA GLY A 194 -19.01 -12.06 -11.46
C GLY A 194 -19.34 -13.27 -10.61
N THR A 195 -18.46 -14.26 -10.63
CA THR A 195 -18.42 -15.39 -9.69
C THR A 195 -16.97 -15.57 -9.25
N ILE A 196 -16.72 -15.65 -7.94
CA ILE A 196 -15.38 -15.94 -7.42
C ILE A 196 -15.06 -17.41 -7.72
N LEU A 197 -13.99 -17.64 -8.44
CA LEU A 197 -13.50 -18.97 -8.79
C LEU A 197 -12.55 -19.52 -7.72
N SER A 198 -11.69 -18.65 -7.16
CA SER A 198 -10.76 -19.04 -6.09
C SER A 198 -10.24 -17.82 -5.33
N TYR A 199 -9.68 -18.09 -4.14
CA TYR A 199 -8.93 -17.17 -3.31
C TYR A 199 -7.46 -17.64 -3.27
N PRO A 200 -6.57 -17.15 -4.14
CA PRO A 200 -5.22 -17.69 -4.33
C PRO A 200 -4.38 -17.74 -3.04
N TYR A 201 -4.52 -16.77 -2.15
CA TYR A 201 -3.76 -16.74 -0.90
C TYR A 201 -3.92 -17.97 -0.02
N TYR A 202 -5.05 -18.66 -0.08
CA TYR A 202 -5.31 -19.81 0.78
C TYR A 202 -4.66 -21.10 0.26
N GLY A 203 -4.25 -21.12 -1.02
CA GLY A 203 -3.61 -22.27 -1.64
C GLY A 203 -2.13 -22.09 -1.96
N GLU A 204 -1.55 -20.91 -1.75
CA GLU A 204 -0.22 -20.57 -2.23
C GLU A 204 0.85 -20.54 -1.12
N SER A 205 2.09 -20.87 -1.50
CA SER A 205 3.23 -20.98 -0.57
C SER A 205 3.66 -19.65 0.06
N ILE A 206 3.33 -18.53 -0.59
CA ILE A 206 3.65 -17.18 -0.13
C ILE A 206 2.78 -16.79 1.08
N GLY A 207 1.64 -17.46 1.26
CA GLY A 207 0.69 -17.16 2.32
C GLY A 207 -0.08 -15.86 2.05
N THR A 208 -0.45 -15.16 3.12
CA THR A 208 -1.42 -14.05 3.06
C THR A 208 -0.79 -12.66 2.96
N ILE A 209 0.53 -12.53 2.93
CA ILE A 209 1.20 -11.21 2.84
C ILE A 209 0.81 -10.49 1.55
N ASN A 210 0.58 -9.16 1.63
CA ASN A 210 0.17 -8.41 0.44
C ASN A 210 0.92 -7.08 0.29
N ALA A 211 0.79 -6.17 1.26
CA ALA A 211 1.26 -4.80 1.12
C ALA A 211 1.99 -4.30 2.37
N GLY A 212 2.79 -3.26 2.19
CA GLY A 212 3.47 -2.57 3.28
C GLY A 212 3.70 -1.10 2.98
N MET A 213 4.20 -0.38 3.97
CA MET A 213 4.46 1.05 3.88
C MET A 213 5.94 1.30 3.58
N LEU A 214 6.20 2.03 2.51
CA LEU A 214 7.53 2.43 2.08
C LEU A 214 7.86 3.86 2.50
N VAL A 215 9.10 4.08 2.83
CA VAL A 215 9.74 5.40 2.94
C VAL A 215 10.96 5.47 2.03
N ARG A 216 11.40 6.68 1.67
CA ARG A 216 12.71 6.82 1.03
C ARG A 216 13.82 6.67 2.07
N ARG A 217 14.91 6.04 1.68
CA ARG A 217 16.11 5.92 2.54
C ARG A 217 16.61 7.29 3.01
N GLU A 218 16.55 8.30 2.17
CA GLU A 218 16.90 9.68 2.52
C GLU A 218 16.01 10.23 3.65
N THR A 219 14.69 10.01 3.57
CA THR A 219 13.73 10.43 4.62
C THR A 219 14.02 9.74 5.95
N LEU A 220 14.36 8.45 5.89
CA LEU A 220 14.72 7.66 7.06
C LEU A 220 15.99 8.19 7.74
N HIS A 221 17.02 8.55 6.96
CA HIS A 221 18.27 9.11 7.52
C HIS A 221 18.11 10.53 8.04
N LYS A 222 17.42 11.41 7.30
CA LYS A 222 17.28 12.82 7.67
C LYS A 222 16.24 13.06 8.75
N HIS A 223 15.19 12.24 8.81
CA HIS A 223 14.01 12.44 9.64
C HIS A 223 13.53 11.15 10.34
N PRO A 224 14.40 10.39 11.06
CA PRO A 224 14.03 9.10 11.65
C PRO A 224 12.88 9.22 12.66
N ASN A 225 12.82 10.29 13.43
CA ASN A 225 11.73 10.53 14.39
C ASN A 225 10.39 10.73 13.66
N ARG A 226 10.39 11.39 12.50
CA ARG A 226 9.21 11.57 11.67
C ARG A 226 8.69 10.22 11.14
N VAL A 227 9.59 9.36 10.68
CA VAL A 227 9.24 8.00 10.24
C VAL A 227 8.69 7.19 11.43
N HIS A 228 9.32 7.27 12.60
CA HIS A 228 8.83 6.58 13.80
C HIS A 228 7.40 7.00 14.17
N GLN A 229 7.10 8.30 14.19
CA GLN A 229 5.76 8.81 14.47
C GLN A 229 4.71 8.28 13.47
N LEU A 230 5.06 8.19 12.18
CA LEU A 230 4.18 7.63 11.14
C LEU A 230 3.95 6.13 11.34
N VAL A 231 4.99 5.37 11.69
CA VAL A 231 4.86 3.92 11.95
C VAL A 231 4.05 3.66 13.22
N LEU A 232 4.25 4.47 14.28
CA LEU A 232 3.46 4.37 15.49
C LEU A 232 1.98 4.69 15.22
N ALA A 233 1.69 5.79 14.52
CA ALA A 233 0.33 6.14 14.15
C ALA A 233 -0.32 5.07 13.25
N HIS A 234 0.47 4.40 12.40
CA HIS A 234 -0.01 3.28 11.58
C HIS A 234 -0.41 2.08 12.45
N ALA A 235 0.43 1.69 13.39
CA ALA A 235 0.14 0.58 14.30
C ALA A 235 -1.11 0.86 15.14
N GLN A 236 -1.16 2.03 15.79
CA GLN A 236 -2.30 2.46 16.61
C GLN A 236 -3.61 2.54 15.80
N ALA A 237 -3.54 3.06 14.57
CA ALA A 237 -4.70 3.09 13.67
C ALA A 237 -5.15 1.67 13.28
N THR A 238 -4.22 0.76 13.03
CA THR A 238 -4.53 -0.63 12.69
C THR A 238 -5.21 -1.34 13.86
N GLU A 239 -4.64 -1.26 15.06
CA GLU A 239 -5.21 -1.88 16.26
C GLU A 239 -6.57 -1.28 16.63
N TYR A 240 -6.69 0.04 16.50
CA TYR A 240 -7.98 0.69 16.67
C TYR A 240 -9.04 0.11 15.74
N LEU A 241 -8.74 -0.02 14.44
CA LEU A 241 -9.68 -0.50 13.44
C LEU A 241 -10.00 -2.00 13.57
N TRP A 242 -9.09 -2.82 14.09
CA TRP A 242 -9.39 -4.22 14.45
C TRP A 242 -10.49 -4.32 15.49
N ASN A 243 -10.51 -3.41 16.46
CA ASN A 243 -11.48 -3.37 17.53
C ASN A 243 -12.76 -2.57 17.16
N HIS A 244 -12.77 -1.87 16.03
CA HIS A 244 -13.86 -1.01 15.56
C HIS A 244 -14.22 -1.32 14.10
N GLN A 245 -14.54 -2.57 13.80
CA GLN A 245 -14.78 -3.03 12.43
C GLN A 245 -15.93 -2.27 11.74
N ASP A 246 -16.99 -1.94 12.46
CA ASP A 246 -18.12 -1.18 11.91
C ASP A 246 -17.69 0.24 11.49
N GLU A 247 -16.85 0.90 12.29
CA GLU A 247 -16.30 2.22 11.96
C GLU A 247 -15.37 2.11 10.75
N TRP A 248 -14.50 1.09 10.72
CA TRP A 248 -13.64 0.80 9.58
C TRP A 248 -14.42 0.70 8.28
N LEU A 249 -15.42 -0.20 8.22
CA LEU A 249 -16.19 -0.44 7.01
C LEU A 249 -17.09 0.73 6.64
N LYS A 250 -17.67 1.42 7.63
CA LYS A 250 -18.45 2.63 7.42
C LYS A 250 -17.59 3.73 6.79
N ARG A 251 -16.40 3.99 7.34
CA ARG A 251 -15.47 4.97 6.76
C ARG A 251 -15.04 4.59 5.36
N ALA A 252 -14.75 3.30 5.12
CA ALA A 252 -14.38 2.81 3.80
C ALA A 252 -15.53 2.97 2.77
N SER A 253 -16.79 2.90 3.21
CA SER A 253 -17.94 3.09 2.30
C SER A 253 -18.03 4.51 1.73
N GLU A 254 -17.44 5.49 2.40
CA GLU A 254 -17.36 6.87 1.90
C GLU A 254 -16.46 6.98 0.64
N PHE A 255 -15.68 5.95 0.33
CA PHE A 255 -14.90 5.87 -0.90
C PHE A 255 -15.70 5.40 -2.12
N GLY A 256 -17.00 5.12 -1.94
CA GLY A 256 -17.92 4.79 -3.02
C GLY A 256 -18.32 3.32 -3.12
N THR A 257 -17.76 2.42 -2.29
CA THR A 257 -18.22 1.03 -2.23
C THR A 257 -19.35 0.90 -1.21
N PRO A 258 -20.51 0.30 -1.58
CA PRO A 258 -21.61 0.11 -0.65
C PRO A 258 -21.19 -0.66 0.61
N LEU A 259 -21.70 -0.26 1.79
CA LEU A 259 -21.33 -0.86 3.07
C LEU A 259 -21.59 -2.38 3.10
N GLU A 260 -22.70 -2.84 2.52
CA GLU A 260 -23.04 -4.27 2.48
C GLU A 260 -22.04 -5.09 1.63
N VAL A 261 -21.49 -4.48 0.57
CA VAL A 261 -20.40 -5.11 -0.19
C VAL A 261 -19.15 -5.22 0.67
N LEU A 262 -18.80 -4.16 1.42
CA LEU A 262 -17.64 -4.16 2.30
C LEU A 262 -17.77 -5.17 3.44
N LYS A 263 -18.97 -5.29 4.05
CA LYS A 263 -19.24 -6.32 5.05
C LYS A 263 -19.06 -7.74 4.48
N SER A 264 -19.53 -7.97 3.27
CA SER A 264 -19.36 -9.25 2.57
C SER A 264 -17.91 -9.54 2.20
N ALA A 265 -17.12 -8.50 1.90
CA ALA A 265 -15.70 -8.60 1.55
C ALA A 265 -14.78 -8.73 2.78
N ALA A 266 -15.23 -8.24 3.95
CA ALA A 266 -14.40 -8.12 5.15
C ALA A 266 -13.67 -9.42 5.57
N PRO A 267 -14.26 -10.63 5.50
CA PRO A 267 -13.55 -11.87 5.83
C PRO A 267 -12.30 -12.12 4.96
N ASN A 268 -12.25 -11.55 3.75
CA ASN A 268 -11.10 -11.64 2.85
C ASN A 268 -10.19 -10.39 2.93
N MET A 269 -10.33 -9.55 3.94
CA MET A 269 -9.48 -8.39 4.17
C MET A 269 -8.85 -8.48 5.56
N GLU A 270 -7.59 -8.08 5.69
CA GLU A 270 -6.87 -8.09 6.95
C GLU A 270 -5.92 -6.92 6.99
N LEU A 271 -6.17 -5.96 7.89
CA LEU A 271 -5.24 -4.87 8.16
C LEU A 271 -4.02 -5.41 8.90
N ALA A 272 -2.85 -4.81 8.70
CA ALA A 272 -1.62 -5.28 9.33
C ALA A 272 -0.66 -4.12 9.59
N TRP A 273 0.22 -4.29 10.59
CA TRP A 273 1.31 -3.35 10.85
C TRP A 273 2.62 -4.08 11.20
N GLU A 274 2.56 -5.30 11.70
CA GLU A 274 3.74 -6.02 12.13
C GLU A 274 4.56 -6.59 10.96
N MET A 275 5.87 -6.64 11.17
CA MET A 275 6.82 -7.35 10.31
C MET A 275 7.62 -8.30 11.20
N ASP A 276 7.11 -9.50 11.43
CA ASP A 276 7.79 -10.54 12.19
C ASP A 276 8.73 -11.40 11.31
N ALA A 277 9.39 -12.35 11.92
CA ALA A 277 10.27 -13.27 11.20
C ALA A 277 9.52 -14.08 10.11
N SER A 278 8.23 -14.37 10.31
CA SER A 278 7.40 -15.04 9.31
C SER A 278 7.15 -14.15 8.10
N PHE A 279 6.80 -12.88 8.33
CA PHE A 279 6.63 -11.89 7.26
C PHE A 279 7.89 -11.74 6.42
N ILE A 280 9.06 -11.65 7.06
CA ILE A 280 10.35 -11.56 6.36
C ILE A 280 10.62 -12.79 5.49
N ARG A 281 10.43 -14.01 6.05
CA ARG A 281 10.60 -15.26 5.28
C ARG A 281 9.66 -15.31 4.08
N LYS A 282 8.38 -14.99 4.26
CA LYS A 282 7.39 -14.97 3.19
C LYS A 282 7.71 -13.92 2.12
N THR A 283 8.23 -12.76 2.52
CA THR A 283 8.64 -11.73 1.55
C THR A 283 9.86 -12.17 0.73
N ARG A 284 10.80 -12.91 1.33
CA ARG A 284 11.91 -13.53 0.59
C ARG A 284 11.40 -14.59 -0.39
N ALA A 285 10.51 -15.47 0.06
CA ALA A 285 9.89 -16.48 -0.81
C ALA A 285 9.09 -15.84 -1.97
N LEU A 286 8.44 -14.71 -1.73
CA LEU A 286 7.78 -13.93 -2.79
C LEU A 286 8.81 -13.44 -3.82
N GLY A 287 9.94 -12.91 -3.40
CA GLY A 287 11.01 -12.47 -4.32
C GLY A 287 11.57 -13.63 -5.16
N GLU A 288 11.81 -14.78 -4.54
CA GLU A 288 12.22 -16.01 -5.26
C GLU A 288 11.17 -16.41 -6.30
N ARG A 289 9.89 -16.35 -5.94
CA ARG A 289 8.79 -16.62 -6.86
C ARG A 289 8.74 -15.60 -8.00
N MET A 290 8.90 -14.31 -7.71
CA MET A 290 8.94 -13.26 -8.74
C MET A 290 10.08 -13.48 -9.73
N GLN A 291 11.24 -13.93 -9.26
CA GLN A 291 12.37 -14.25 -10.12
C GLN A 291 12.09 -15.49 -10.97
N ALA A 292 11.54 -16.55 -10.39
CA ALA A 292 11.16 -17.76 -11.11
C ALA A 292 10.09 -17.51 -12.20
N LEU A 293 9.20 -16.54 -11.97
CA LEU A 293 8.19 -16.09 -12.94
C LEU A 293 8.73 -15.05 -13.94
N GLY A 294 10.01 -14.67 -13.87
CA GLY A 294 10.60 -13.67 -14.76
C GLY A 294 10.16 -12.24 -14.50
N VAL A 295 9.49 -11.96 -13.38
CA VAL A 295 9.01 -10.61 -13.02
C VAL A 295 10.15 -9.71 -12.57
N ILE A 296 11.16 -10.29 -11.94
CA ILE A 296 12.43 -9.64 -11.62
C ILE A 296 13.60 -10.48 -12.15
N HIS A 297 14.71 -9.82 -12.52
CA HIS A 297 15.90 -10.50 -13.04
C HIS A 297 16.89 -10.89 -11.94
N GLN A 298 16.87 -10.18 -10.82
CA GLN A 298 17.76 -10.42 -9.67
C GLN A 298 17.03 -10.20 -8.35
N GLN A 299 17.47 -10.93 -7.31
CA GLN A 299 16.96 -10.74 -5.97
C GLN A 299 17.32 -9.35 -5.43
N PRO A 300 16.42 -8.70 -4.64
CA PRO A 300 16.77 -7.49 -3.92
C PRO A 300 17.78 -7.78 -2.80
N ASN A 301 18.48 -6.75 -2.37
CA ASN A 301 19.17 -6.83 -1.09
C ASN A 301 18.14 -6.65 0.04
N TYR A 302 17.75 -7.75 0.68
CA TYR A 302 16.73 -7.77 1.72
C TYR A 302 17.15 -7.04 3.00
N GLU A 303 18.45 -6.95 3.32
CA GLU A 303 18.92 -6.15 4.45
C GLU A 303 18.70 -4.64 4.22
N LYS A 304 18.66 -4.23 2.94
CA LYS A 304 18.35 -2.86 2.57
C LYS A 304 16.85 -2.64 2.36
N LEU A 305 16.07 -3.69 2.12
CA LEU A 305 14.63 -3.58 1.94
C LEU A 305 13.89 -3.30 3.24
N PHE A 306 14.33 -3.88 4.36
CA PHE A 306 13.63 -3.76 5.63
C PHE A 306 14.38 -2.86 6.62
N ASP A 307 13.62 -2.13 7.45
CA ASP A 307 14.10 -1.58 8.72
C ASP A 307 13.12 -1.94 9.82
N LEU A 308 13.49 -2.94 10.63
CA LEU A 308 12.65 -3.47 11.70
C LEU A 308 12.75 -2.66 13.00
N SER A 309 13.72 -1.75 13.11
CA SER A 309 13.95 -0.97 14.34
C SER A 309 12.75 -0.13 14.73
N PHE A 310 11.92 0.28 13.76
CA PHE A 310 10.68 1.02 14.00
C PHE A 310 9.61 0.14 14.61
N ILE A 311 9.46 -1.10 14.12
CA ILE A 311 8.49 -2.07 14.65
C ILE A 311 8.85 -2.46 16.10
N GLU A 312 10.13 -2.67 16.39
CA GLU A 312 10.63 -2.98 17.74
C GLU A 312 10.30 -1.85 18.71
N LYS A 313 10.56 -0.59 18.34
CA LYS A 313 10.23 0.58 19.15
C LYS A 313 8.73 0.74 19.38
N VAL A 314 7.91 0.48 18.35
CA VAL A 314 6.45 0.54 18.45
C VAL A 314 5.92 -0.55 19.38
N LYS A 315 6.44 -1.79 19.30
CA LYS A 315 6.08 -2.88 20.22
C LYS A 315 6.39 -2.54 21.68
N LEU A 316 7.55 -1.92 21.94
CA LEU A 316 7.89 -1.45 23.27
C LEU A 316 6.93 -0.35 23.76
N HIS A 317 6.53 0.56 22.90
CA HIS A 317 5.60 1.62 23.24
C HIS A 317 4.19 1.07 23.56
N LEU A 318 3.64 0.22 22.69
CA LEU A 318 2.31 -0.38 22.88
C LEU A 318 2.26 -1.43 24.02
N GLY A 319 3.37 -2.09 24.33
CA GLY A 319 3.45 -3.05 25.45
C GLY A 319 3.68 -2.40 26.81
N SER A 320 3.89 -1.07 26.85
CA SER A 320 4.06 -0.29 28.08
C SER A 320 2.78 0.49 28.48
N GLU A 321 1.74 0.45 27.67
CA GLU A 321 0.39 0.96 27.95
C GLU A 321 -0.51 -0.18 28.45
#